data_4216000bc66539018bb8c3e5fe719153
#
_entry.id   4216000bc66539018bb8c3e5fe719153
#
_cell.length_a   1.000
_cell.length_b   1.000
_cell.length_c   1.000
_cell.angle_alpha   90.00
_cell.angle_beta   90.00
_cell.angle_gamma   90.00
#
_symmetry.space_group_name_H-M   'P 1'
#
loop_
_entity.id
_entity.type
_entity.pdbx_description
1 polymer ?
#
loop_
_entity_poly.entity_id
_entity_poly.type
_entity_poly.pdbx_seq_one_letter_code
_entity_poly.pdbx_strand_id
1 'polypeptide(L)'
;MAEYDPKIYAPWRKTAHMLTARYFLTPLYWMRNFVTVYGRENIPQNTQLLIVGNHLSNWDPPLLCIATDLPMAYVAKNELFDVPILKHLIKFYGAIAINRHKPEKSTIKTIKKVLAEGWNLGMFIEGTRSKNPGYLGPPHTGTAYFAYSNNIPILPVGLVGTNEKFKKAKVYIGKPIQPSKDLEKTTWEVMEALSELTGYKIANRKLADHIE
;
A
#
# COMPACT_ATOMS: atom_id res chain seq x y z
N MET A 1 1.46 -15.17 14.44
CA MET A 1 2.38 -14.05 14.77
C MET A 1 3.13 -13.63 13.53
N ALA A 2 3.18 -12.30 13.27
CA ALA A 2 3.99 -11.75 12.17
C ALA A 2 5.46 -11.67 12.62
N GLU A 3 6.15 -12.81 12.60
CA GLU A 3 7.56 -12.86 12.95
C GLU A 3 8.41 -12.40 11.76
N TYR A 4 9.41 -11.54 12.03
CA TYR A 4 10.35 -11.10 11.01
C TYR A 4 11.24 -12.27 10.57
N ASP A 5 11.17 -12.61 9.28
CA ASP A 5 12.07 -13.59 8.65
C ASP A 5 13.02 -12.87 7.69
N PRO A 6 14.33 -12.78 8.02
CA PRO A 6 15.31 -12.10 7.17
C PRO A 6 15.44 -12.70 5.77
N LYS A 7 15.07 -13.97 5.58
CA LYS A 7 15.09 -14.61 4.26
C LYS A 7 14.05 -14.01 3.31
N ILE A 8 12.91 -13.54 3.85
CA ILE A 8 11.84 -12.92 3.07
C ILE A 8 12.27 -11.52 2.60
N TYR A 9 13.10 -10.82 3.37
CA TYR A 9 13.51 -9.44 3.09
C TYR A 9 14.95 -9.30 2.59
N ALA A 10 15.58 -10.42 2.21
CA ALA A 10 16.93 -10.41 1.64
C ALA A 10 17.03 -9.53 0.38
N PRO A 11 18.16 -8.85 0.13
CA PRO A 11 18.31 -7.90 -0.99
C PRO A 11 17.94 -8.46 -2.36
N TRP A 12 18.31 -9.70 -2.66
CA TRP A 12 17.97 -10.36 -3.93
C TRP A 12 16.45 -10.50 -4.17
N ARG A 13 15.66 -10.51 -3.09
CA ARG A 13 14.19 -10.57 -3.18
C ARG A 13 13.61 -9.33 -3.84
N LYS A 14 14.21 -8.16 -3.67
CA LYS A 14 13.78 -6.93 -4.35
C LYS A 14 13.78 -7.14 -5.87
N THR A 15 14.87 -7.69 -6.40
CA THR A 15 14.97 -8.03 -7.83
C THR A 15 13.96 -9.10 -8.24
N ALA A 16 13.79 -10.17 -7.45
CA ALA A 16 12.81 -11.21 -7.73
C ALA A 16 11.38 -10.68 -7.75
N HIS A 17 11.01 -9.77 -6.83
CA HIS A 17 9.71 -9.10 -6.83
C HIS A 17 9.50 -8.32 -8.12
N MET A 18 10.48 -7.53 -8.55
CA MET A 18 10.37 -6.71 -9.76
C MET A 18 10.27 -7.57 -11.02
N LEU A 19 11.06 -8.62 -11.12
CA LEU A 19 10.99 -9.56 -12.26
C LEU A 19 9.62 -10.25 -12.33
N THR A 20 9.11 -10.75 -11.20
CA THR A 20 7.79 -11.40 -11.17
C THR A 20 6.65 -10.39 -11.41
N ALA A 21 6.76 -9.17 -10.89
CA ALA A 21 5.80 -8.11 -11.17
C ALA A 21 5.78 -7.77 -12.67
N ARG A 22 6.93 -7.59 -13.29
CA ARG A 22 7.08 -7.16 -14.67
C ARG A 22 6.67 -8.25 -15.68
N TYR A 23 7.16 -9.48 -15.49
CA TYR A 23 6.98 -10.55 -16.49
C TYR A 23 5.78 -11.46 -16.23
N PHE A 24 5.27 -11.51 -15.01
CA PHE A 24 4.14 -12.37 -14.67
C PHE A 24 2.87 -11.56 -14.32
N LEU A 25 2.97 -10.62 -13.36
CA LEU A 25 1.78 -9.90 -12.92
C LEU A 25 1.31 -8.85 -13.92
N THR A 26 2.21 -8.14 -14.60
CA THR A 26 1.83 -7.11 -15.58
C THR A 26 1.01 -7.68 -16.73
N PRO A 27 1.41 -8.79 -17.42
CA PRO A 27 0.56 -9.42 -18.43
C PRO A 27 -0.80 -9.85 -17.88
N LEU A 28 -0.83 -10.42 -16.68
CA LEU A 28 -2.08 -10.85 -16.03
C LEU A 28 -3.02 -9.66 -15.76
N TYR A 29 -2.46 -8.52 -15.35
CA TYR A 29 -3.22 -7.28 -15.20
C TYR A 29 -3.73 -6.76 -16.53
N TRP A 30 -2.93 -6.80 -17.58
CA TRP A 30 -3.35 -6.42 -18.93
C TRP A 30 -4.51 -7.28 -19.45
N MET A 31 -4.50 -8.56 -19.15
CA MET A 31 -5.60 -9.47 -19.49
C MET A 31 -6.87 -9.16 -18.68
N ARG A 32 -6.73 -8.67 -17.46
CA ARG A 32 -7.86 -8.36 -16.57
C ARG A 32 -8.39 -6.95 -16.73
N ASN A 33 -7.49 -5.97 -16.86
CA ASN A 33 -7.82 -4.55 -16.96
C ASN A 33 -6.78 -3.85 -17.83
N PHE A 34 -7.22 -2.90 -18.66
CA PHE A 34 -6.32 -2.00 -19.36
C PHE A 34 -5.88 -0.91 -18.40
N VAL A 35 -4.69 -1.05 -17.82
CA VAL A 35 -4.17 -0.11 -16.83
C VAL A 35 -3.38 1.01 -17.48
N THR A 36 -3.71 2.25 -17.16
CA THR A 36 -2.92 3.44 -17.53
C THR A 36 -2.38 4.07 -16.25
N VAL A 37 -1.07 4.38 -16.23
CA VAL A 37 -0.38 4.98 -15.10
C VAL A 37 0.03 6.41 -15.45
N TYR A 38 -0.27 7.35 -14.57
CA TYR A 38 0.08 8.77 -14.68
C TYR A 38 0.91 9.20 -13.46
N GLY A 39 1.79 10.17 -13.63
CA GLY A 39 2.55 10.78 -12.54
C GLY A 39 3.80 10.00 -12.12
N ARG A 40 4.34 9.11 -12.95
CA ARG A 40 5.59 8.37 -12.63
C ARG A 40 6.78 9.30 -12.40
N GLU A 41 6.77 10.47 -13.00
CA GLU A 41 7.75 11.54 -12.82
C GLU A 41 7.79 12.09 -11.39
N ASN A 42 6.74 11.86 -10.59
CA ASN A 42 6.68 12.27 -9.19
C ASN A 42 7.46 11.32 -8.25
N ILE A 43 7.89 10.16 -8.74
CA ILE A 43 8.62 9.18 -7.92
C ILE A 43 10.06 9.66 -7.74
N PRO A 44 10.50 10.00 -6.51
CA PRO A 44 11.86 10.44 -6.27
C PRO A 44 12.85 9.29 -6.46
N GLN A 45 13.98 9.60 -7.08
CA GLN A 45 15.06 8.64 -7.29
C GLN A 45 15.79 8.33 -5.98
N ASN A 46 16.19 7.07 -5.80
CA ASN A 46 17.02 6.61 -4.67
C ASN A 46 16.46 6.98 -3.28
N THR A 47 15.14 7.10 -3.16
CA THR A 47 14.46 7.45 -1.91
C THR A 47 13.56 6.29 -1.49
N GLN A 48 13.69 5.86 -0.24
CA GLN A 48 12.74 4.92 0.36
C GLN A 48 11.39 5.59 0.55
N LEU A 49 10.31 4.89 0.25
CA LEU A 49 8.96 5.44 0.23
C LEU A 49 7.97 4.57 1.01
N LEU A 50 7.04 5.22 1.65
CA LEU A 50 5.79 4.62 2.09
C LEU A 50 4.73 4.88 0.99
N ILE A 51 4.40 3.86 0.21
CA ILE A 51 3.43 3.97 -0.89
C ILE A 51 2.03 3.76 -0.33
N VAL A 52 1.20 4.77 -0.41
CA VAL A 52 -0.13 4.76 0.21
C VAL A 52 -1.22 4.96 -0.83
N GLY A 53 -2.11 3.98 -0.95
CA GLY A 53 -3.25 4.03 -1.87
C GLY A 53 -4.61 3.99 -1.19
N ASN A 54 -5.66 4.30 -1.95
CA ASN A 54 -7.02 3.87 -1.67
C ASN A 54 -7.20 2.42 -2.09
N HIS A 55 -8.18 1.71 -1.53
CA HIS A 55 -8.32 0.27 -1.72
C HIS A 55 -9.69 -0.11 -2.30
N LEU A 56 -9.70 -0.66 -3.52
CA LEU A 56 -10.92 -1.05 -4.22
C LEU A 56 -10.99 -2.56 -4.49
N SER A 57 -9.83 -3.24 -4.63
CA SER A 57 -9.74 -4.61 -5.10
C SER A 57 -8.63 -5.39 -4.43
N ASN A 58 -8.80 -6.72 -4.32
CA ASN A 58 -7.70 -7.61 -3.88
C ASN A 58 -6.48 -7.59 -4.83
N TRP A 59 -6.63 -7.00 -6.00
CA TRP A 59 -5.57 -6.84 -6.99
C TRP A 59 -4.77 -5.54 -6.81
N ASP A 60 -5.18 -4.63 -5.93
CA ASP A 60 -4.51 -3.35 -5.74
C ASP A 60 -3.08 -3.46 -5.19
N PRO A 61 -2.77 -4.38 -4.24
CA PRO A 61 -1.41 -4.47 -3.72
C PRO A 61 -0.34 -4.71 -4.81
N PRO A 62 -0.44 -5.76 -5.66
CA PRO A 62 0.54 -5.93 -6.72
C PRO A 62 0.49 -4.79 -7.77
N LEU A 63 -0.65 -4.13 -7.96
CA LEU A 63 -0.76 -2.99 -8.87
C LEU A 63 0.06 -1.78 -8.40
N LEU A 64 0.18 -1.53 -7.10
CA LEU A 64 1.07 -0.49 -6.57
C LEU A 64 2.53 -0.75 -7.00
N CYS A 65 3.00 -2.00 -6.87
CA CYS A 65 4.36 -2.39 -7.31
C CYS A 65 4.55 -2.19 -8.82
N ILE A 66 3.60 -2.66 -9.64
CA ILE A 66 3.64 -2.53 -11.11
C ILE A 66 3.62 -1.06 -11.53
N ALA A 67 2.77 -0.25 -10.91
CA ALA A 67 2.59 1.15 -11.27
C ALA A 67 3.79 2.02 -10.90
N THR A 68 4.39 1.78 -9.74
CA THR A 68 5.55 2.55 -9.26
C THR A 68 6.89 2.03 -9.76
N ASP A 69 6.93 0.78 -10.23
CA ASP A 69 8.17 0.05 -10.56
C ASP A 69 9.14 -0.03 -9.36
N LEU A 70 8.59 -0.13 -8.14
CA LEU A 70 9.36 -0.20 -6.90
C LEU A 70 9.10 -1.51 -6.15
N PRO A 71 10.14 -2.21 -5.68
CA PRO A 71 9.96 -3.35 -4.79
C PRO A 71 9.43 -2.88 -3.44
N MET A 72 8.39 -3.54 -2.93
CA MET A 72 7.78 -3.16 -1.66
C MET A 72 7.27 -4.36 -0.86
N ALA A 73 7.31 -4.25 0.44
CA ALA A 73 6.57 -5.12 1.35
C ALA A 73 5.15 -4.57 1.53
N TYR A 74 4.23 -5.39 2.00
CA TYR A 74 2.82 -5.01 2.18
C TYR A 74 2.35 -5.34 3.59
N VAL A 75 1.35 -4.61 4.06
CA VAL A 75 0.61 -4.97 5.27
C VAL A 75 -0.67 -5.67 4.86
N ALA A 76 -0.86 -6.90 5.30
CA ALA A 76 -1.98 -7.76 4.93
C ALA A 76 -2.72 -8.31 6.15
N LYS A 77 -4.04 -8.50 6.01
CA LYS A 77 -4.90 -9.04 7.06
C LYS A 77 -4.47 -10.47 7.45
N ASN A 78 -4.44 -10.81 8.74
CA ASN A 78 -4.02 -12.11 9.24
C ASN A 78 -4.72 -13.28 8.53
N GLU A 79 -6.02 -13.17 8.33
CA GLU A 79 -6.84 -14.24 7.74
C GLU A 79 -6.46 -14.60 6.30
N LEU A 80 -5.73 -13.71 5.59
CA LEU A 80 -5.20 -14.03 4.26
C LEU A 80 -4.08 -15.08 4.31
N PHE A 81 -3.41 -15.21 5.44
CA PHE A 81 -2.35 -16.20 5.65
C PHE A 81 -2.90 -17.62 5.97
N ASP A 82 -4.21 -17.74 6.18
CA ASP A 82 -4.88 -19.04 6.38
C ASP A 82 -5.32 -19.67 5.05
N VAL A 83 -5.33 -18.89 3.95
CA VAL A 83 -5.70 -19.39 2.61
C VAL A 83 -4.50 -20.13 1.99
N PRO A 84 -4.61 -21.46 1.71
CA PRO A 84 -3.47 -22.32 1.41
C PRO A 84 -2.53 -21.85 0.32
N ILE A 85 -3.01 -21.51 -0.86
CA ILE A 85 -2.17 -21.06 -2.00
C ILE A 85 -1.75 -19.61 -1.82
N LEU A 86 -2.69 -18.76 -1.39
CA LEU A 86 -2.48 -17.32 -1.25
C LEU A 86 -1.39 -17.00 -0.22
N LYS A 87 -1.31 -17.75 0.89
CA LYS A 87 -0.28 -17.54 1.93
C LYS A 87 1.15 -17.61 1.40
N HIS A 88 1.41 -18.51 0.46
CA HIS A 88 2.76 -18.64 -0.14
C HIS A 88 3.06 -17.44 -1.05
N LEU A 89 2.06 -17.02 -1.84
CA LEU A 89 2.19 -15.87 -2.73
C LEU A 89 2.43 -14.57 -1.94
N ILE A 90 1.60 -14.28 -0.95
CA ILE A 90 1.74 -13.04 -0.15
C ILE A 90 3.02 -13.02 0.69
N LYS A 91 3.45 -14.18 1.22
CA LYS A 91 4.76 -14.31 1.88
C LYS A 91 5.92 -14.07 0.90
N PHE A 92 5.82 -14.59 -0.32
CA PHE A 92 6.82 -14.33 -1.36
C PHE A 92 6.95 -12.82 -1.60
N TYR A 93 5.85 -12.08 -1.67
CA TYR A 93 5.82 -10.62 -1.83
C TYR A 93 6.04 -9.84 -0.52
N GLY A 94 6.57 -10.47 0.53
CA GLY A 94 6.95 -9.79 1.76
C GLY A 94 5.77 -9.22 2.54
N ALA A 95 4.58 -9.83 2.43
CA ALA A 95 3.44 -9.38 3.19
C ALA A 95 3.63 -9.61 4.69
N ILE A 96 3.33 -8.59 5.49
CA ILE A 96 3.39 -8.59 6.95
C ILE A 96 1.95 -8.73 7.46
N ALA A 97 1.71 -9.78 8.24
CA ALA A 97 0.40 -10.03 8.81
C ALA A 97 0.05 -8.99 9.89
N ILE A 98 -1.15 -8.44 9.85
CA ILE A 98 -1.65 -7.51 10.86
C ILE A 98 -3.06 -7.87 11.31
N ASN A 99 -3.27 -7.86 12.63
CA ASN A 99 -4.60 -7.75 13.19
C ASN A 99 -4.96 -6.26 13.25
N ARG A 100 -5.91 -5.82 12.42
CA ARG A 100 -6.27 -4.39 12.29
C ARG A 100 -7.00 -3.85 13.51
N HIS A 101 -7.72 -4.72 14.22
CA HIS A 101 -8.47 -4.34 15.42
C HIS A 101 -7.56 -4.19 16.64
N LYS A 102 -6.48 -4.95 16.70
CA LYS A 102 -5.50 -4.89 17.78
C LYS A 102 -4.11 -5.17 17.21
N PRO A 103 -3.42 -4.14 16.68
CA PRO A 103 -2.07 -4.32 16.16
C PRO A 103 -1.13 -4.79 17.27
N GLU A 104 -0.51 -5.94 17.05
CA GLU A 104 0.46 -6.48 18.01
C GLU A 104 1.78 -5.71 17.95
N LYS A 105 2.45 -5.57 19.10
CA LYS A 105 3.79 -4.98 19.17
C LYS A 105 4.81 -5.70 18.28
N SER A 106 4.64 -7.00 18.09
CA SER A 106 5.42 -7.84 17.17
C SER A 106 5.30 -7.37 15.72
N THR A 107 4.09 -7.08 15.25
CA THR A 107 3.83 -6.55 13.90
C THR A 107 4.52 -5.19 13.69
N ILE A 108 4.39 -4.28 14.66
CA ILE A 108 5.05 -2.97 14.60
C ILE A 108 6.57 -3.12 14.52
N LYS A 109 7.16 -4.02 15.34
CA LYS A 109 8.60 -4.31 15.30
C LYS A 109 9.02 -4.89 13.94
N THR A 110 8.22 -5.79 13.36
CA THR A 110 8.49 -6.38 12.05
C THR A 110 8.48 -5.30 10.97
N ILE A 111 7.47 -4.43 10.93
CA ILE A 111 7.41 -3.32 9.97
C ILE A 111 8.65 -2.42 10.10
N LYS A 112 9.03 -2.02 11.33
CA LYS A 112 10.23 -1.19 11.55
C LYS A 112 11.51 -1.87 11.05
N LYS A 113 11.68 -3.18 11.28
CA LYS A 113 12.83 -3.93 10.75
C LYS A 113 12.84 -3.95 9.23
N VAL A 114 11.71 -4.23 8.58
CA VAL A 114 11.58 -4.25 7.12
C VAL A 114 11.93 -2.88 6.52
N LEU A 115 11.48 -1.80 7.14
CA LEU A 115 11.86 -0.44 6.74
C LEU A 115 13.35 -0.17 6.94
N ALA A 116 13.94 -0.64 8.05
CA ALA A 116 15.38 -0.51 8.31
C ALA A 116 16.25 -1.25 7.28
N GLU A 117 15.74 -2.33 6.67
CA GLU A 117 16.38 -3.03 5.55
C GLU A 117 16.23 -2.30 4.19
N GLY A 118 15.69 -1.09 4.20
CA GLY A 118 15.52 -0.27 3.01
C GLY A 118 14.43 -0.75 2.04
N TRP A 119 13.44 -1.52 2.53
CA TRP A 119 12.27 -1.86 1.73
C TRP A 119 11.27 -0.71 1.72
N ASN A 120 10.66 -0.47 0.57
CA ASN A 120 9.44 0.33 0.53
C ASN A 120 8.31 -0.42 1.21
N LEU A 121 7.30 0.29 1.71
CA LEU A 121 6.12 -0.31 2.32
C LEU A 121 4.86 0.17 1.60
N GLY A 122 4.08 -0.77 1.10
CA GLY A 122 2.76 -0.50 0.52
C GLY A 122 1.66 -0.64 1.56
N MET A 123 0.85 0.39 1.71
CA MET A 123 -0.28 0.42 2.64
C MET A 123 -1.51 1.02 1.99
N PHE A 124 -2.68 0.68 2.52
CA PHE A 124 -3.95 1.29 2.16
C PHE A 124 -4.48 2.07 3.34
N ILE A 125 -4.70 3.38 3.14
CA ILE A 125 -5.01 4.31 4.23
C ILE A 125 -6.33 3.99 4.93
N GLU A 126 -7.30 3.41 4.21
CA GLU A 126 -8.60 3.00 4.71
C GLU A 126 -8.55 1.71 5.55
N GLY A 127 -7.42 0.98 5.50
CA GLY A 127 -7.27 -0.33 6.16
C GLY A 127 -8.20 -1.43 5.65
N THR A 128 -9.19 -1.12 4.84
CA THR A 128 -10.14 -2.05 4.22
C THR A 128 -10.48 -1.62 2.81
N ARG A 129 -11.11 -2.49 2.02
CA ARG A 129 -11.61 -2.11 0.70
C ARG A 129 -12.82 -1.21 0.83
N SER A 130 -12.84 -0.11 0.07
CA SER A 130 -14.02 0.76 -0.03
C SER A 130 -15.23 -0.03 -0.52
N LYS A 131 -16.36 0.15 0.16
CA LYS A 131 -17.66 -0.45 -0.21
C LYS A 131 -18.50 0.49 -1.07
N ASN A 132 -18.20 1.79 -1.02
CA ASN A 132 -18.97 2.84 -1.67
C ASN A 132 -18.22 3.34 -2.92
N PRO A 133 -18.70 3.06 -4.14
CA PRO A 133 -18.08 3.58 -5.36
C PRO A 133 -17.99 5.11 -5.34
N GLY A 134 -16.84 5.65 -5.72
CA GLY A 134 -16.62 7.11 -5.79
C GLY A 134 -16.37 7.79 -4.43
N TYR A 135 -16.18 7.01 -3.37
CA TYR A 135 -15.86 7.55 -2.04
C TYR A 135 -14.64 6.88 -1.43
N LEU A 136 -13.85 7.67 -0.72
CA LEU A 136 -12.79 7.23 0.18
C LEU A 136 -13.39 7.02 1.57
N GLY A 137 -13.10 5.88 2.19
CA GLY A 137 -13.54 5.56 3.55
C GLY A 137 -12.71 6.28 4.63
N PRO A 138 -13.07 6.11 5.90
CA PRO A 138 -12.35 6.75 7.01
C PRO A 138 -10.90 6.25 7.07
N PRO A 139 -9.91 7.16 7.23
CA PRO A 139 -8.50 6.79 7.26
C PRO A 139 -8.03 6.35 8.65
N HIS A 140 -6.97 5.54 8.65
CA HIS A 140 -6.21 5.21 9.86
C HIS A 140 -4.90 6.00 9.92
N THR A 141 -4.49 6.43 11.12
CA THR A 141 -3.23 7.16 11.34
C THR A 141 -1.97 6.29 11.23
N GLY A 142 -2.12 4.97 11.09
CA GLY A 142 -1.00 4.04 11.02
C GLY A 142 0.02 4.32 9.90
N THR A 143 -0.44 4.82 8.75
CA THR A 143 0.44 5.23 7.66
C THR A 143 1.31 6.42 8.05
N ALA A 144 0.71 7.46 8.63
CA ALA A 144 1.42 8.63 9.12
C ALA A 144 2.41 8.26 10.25
N TYR A 145 2.01 7.36 11.17
CA TYR A 145 2.86 6.87 12.23
C TYR A 145 4.13 6.19 11.70
N PHE A 146 4.02 5.25 10.75
CA PHE A 146 5.18 4.58 10.19
C PHE A 146 6.07 5.52 9.38
N ALA A 147 5.47 6.43 8.61
CA ALA A 147 6.19 7.43 7.86
C ALA A 147 7.01 8.35 8.78
N TYR A 148 6.38 8.95 9.78
CA TYR A 148 7.03 9.85 10.72
C TYR A 148 8.09 9.14 11.57
N SER A 149 7.77 8.00 12.16
CA SER A 149 8.69 7.28 13.07
C SER A 149 9.94 6.73 12.37
N ASN A 150 9.97 6.65 11.04
CA ASN A 150 11.12 6.20 10.26
C ASN A 150 11.67 7.31 9.34
N ASN A 151 11.12 8.52 9.40
CA ASN A 151 11.49 9.65 8.54
C ASN A 151 11.45 9.31 7.03
N ILE A 152 10.36 8.67 6.61
CA ILE A 152 10.16 8.20 5.23
C ILE A 152 9.01 9.00 4.60
N PRO A 153 9.20 9.62 3.42
CA PRO A 153 8.12 10.32 2.73
C PRO A 153 7.02 9.37 2.25
N ILE A 154 5.79 9.88 2.25
CA ILE A 154 4.60 9.15 1.78
C ILE A 154 4.38 9.49 0.32
N LEU A 155 4.26 8.46 -0.54
CA LEU A 155 3.88 8.60 -1.94
C LEU A 155 2.40 8.23 -2.08
N PRO A 156 1.49 9.19 -2.28
CA PRO A 156 0.08 8.89 -2.50
C PRO A 156 -0.14 8.32 -3.91
N VAL A 157 -0.92 7.23 -4.00
CA VAL A 157 -1.24 6.56 -5.26
C VAL A 157 -2.74 6.34 -5.37
N GLY A 158 -3.40 7.12 -6.21
CA GLY A 158 -4.83 7.03 -6.46
C GLY A 158 -5.18 5.91 -7.43
N LEU A 159 -6.07 5.02 -7.05
CA LEU A 159 -6.57 3.90 -7.85
C LEU A 159 -8.01 4.14 -8.28
N VAL A 160 -8.29 4.01 -9.58
CA VAL A 160 -9.64 4.22 -10.15
C VAL A 160 -9.99 3.04 -11.05
N GLY A 161 -11.18 2.44 -10.85
CA GLY A 161 -11.73 1.37 -11.69
C GLY A 161 -11.05 0.00 -11.53
N THR A 162 -10.22 -0.21 -10.52
CA THR A 162 -9.50 -1.48 -10.30
C THR A 162 -10.40 -2.62 -9.79
N ASN A 163 -11.57 -2.30 -9.26
CA ASN A 163 -12.59 -3.26 -8.85
C ASN A 163 -13.41 -3.83 -10.03
N GLU A 164 -13.39 -3.20 -11.19
CA GLU A 164 -14.13 -3.62 -12.36
C GLU A 164 -13.25 -4.48 -13.28
N LYS A 165 -13.75 -5.66 -13.67
CA LYS A 165 -13.05 -6.54 -14.62
C LYS A 165 -13.29 -6.07 -16.06
N PHE A 166 -12.28 -6.24 -16.91
CA PHE A 166 -12.33 -5.93 -18.35
C PHE A 166 -12.65 -4.47 -18.68
N LYS A 167 -12.47 -3.57 -17.71
CA LYS A 167 -12.61 -2.13 -17.92
C LYS A 167 -11.26 -1.42 -17.74
N LYS A 168 -11.18 -0.19 -18.25
CA LYS A 168 -9.99 0.66 -18.09
C LYS A 168 -9.82 1.02 -16.62
N ALA A 169 -8.67 0.68 -16.04
CA ALA A 169 -8.25 1.12 -14.74
C ALA A 169 -7.18 2.22 -14.87
N LYS A 170 -7.18 3.16 -13.96
CA LYS A 170 -6.20 4.25 -13.94
C LYS A 170 -5.50 4.29 -12.60
N VAL A 171 -4.21 4.56 -12.65
CA VAL A 171 -3.36 4.77 -11.48
C VAL A 171 -2.74 6.16 -11.57
N TYR A 172 -2.92 6.96 -10.55
CA TYR A 172 -2.38 8.30 -10.47
C TYR A 172 -1.37 8.38 -9.32
N ILE A 173 -0.13 8.70 -9.64
CA ILE A 173 0.95 8.85 -8.65
C ILE A 173 1.09 10.33 -8.32
N GLY A 174 0.85 10.68 -7.06
CA GLY A 174 0.96 12.04 -6.58
C GLY A 174 2.37 12.45 -6.17
N LYS A 175 2.52 13.69 -5.71
CA LYS A 175 3.79 14.18 -5.17
C LYS A 175 4.03 13.60 -3.79
N PRO A 176 5.29 13.32 -3.40
CA PRO A 176 5.62 12.86 -2.06
C PRO A 176 5.25 13.86 -0.98
N ILE A 177 4.67 13.37 0.11
CA ILE A 177 4.27 14.14 1.29
C ILE A 177 5.27 13.82 2.41
N GLN A 178 5.85 14.87 3.01
CA GLN A 178 6.73 14.71 4.16
C GLN A 178 5.89 14.52 5.43
N PRO A 179 6.13 13.45 6.22
CA PRO A 179 5.36 13.22 7.43
C PRO A 179 5.71 14.25 8.51
N SER A 180 4.72 14.67 9.29
CA SER A 180 4.90 15.55 10.44
C SER A 180 4.64 14.81 11.76
N LYS A 181 5.02 15.43 12.87
CA LYS A 181 4.70 14.93 14.22
C LYS A 181 3.19 14.86 14.45
N ASP A 182 2.44 15.74 13.82
CA ASP A 182 0.98 15.71 13.80
C ASP A 182 0.52 14.62 12.81
N LEU A 183 0.25 13.44 13.35
CA LEU A 183 -0.14 12.28 12.57
C LEU A 183 -1.51 12.45 11.92
N GLU A 184 -2.42 13.16 12.59
CA GLU A 184 -3.76 13.43 12.06
C GLU A 184 -3.67 14.37 10.86
N LYS A 185 -2.93 15.46 10.98
CA LYS A 185 -2.66 16.38 9.88
C LYS A 185 -2.07 15.65 8.67
N THR A 186 -1.00 14.86 8.88
CA THR A 186 -0.38 14.07 7.80
C THR A 186 -1.37 13.09 7.17
N THR A 187 -2.23 12.46 7.97
CA THR A 187 -3.26 11.52 7.47
C THR A 187 -4.25 12.23 6.56
N TRP A 188 -4.70 13.44 6.95
CA TRP A 188 -5.63 14.21 6.13
C TRP A 188 -4.98 14.76 4.86
N GLU A 189 -3.72 15.18 4.89
CA GLU A 189 -2.96 15.58 3.70
C GLU A 189 -2.91 14.44 2.67
N VAL A 190 -2.68 13.19 3.12
CA VAL A 190 -2.71 12.01 2.25
C VAL A 190 -4.11 11.75 1.69
N MET A 191 -5.15 11.89 2.52
CA MET A 191 -6.54 11.71 2.08
C MET A 191 -6.95 12.75 1.04
N GLU A 192 -6.57 14.00 1.23
CA GLU A 192 -6.84 15.09 0.28
C GLU A 192 -6.11 14.84 -1.04
N ALA A 193 -4.84 14.45 -0.99
CA ALA A 193 -4.09 14.07 -2.20
C ALA A 193 -4.75 12.89 -2.94
N LEU A 194 -5.20 11.85 -2.23
CA LEU A 194 -5.91 10.74 -2.86
C LEU A 194 -7.26 11.15 -3.45
N SER A 195 -7.98 12.06 -2.78
CA SER A 195 -9.23 12.62 -3.29
C SER A 195 -9.03 13.40 -4.59
N GLU A 196 -8.00 14.23 -4.65
CA GLU A 196 -7.62 14.98 -5.87
C GLU A 196 -7.21 14.03 -7.01
N LEU A 197 -6.36 13.04 -6.72
CA LEU A 197 -5.86 12.08 -7.72
C LEU A 197 -6.96 11.21 -8.32
N THR A 198 -7.93 10.79 -7.50
CA THR A 198 -8.98 9.88 -7.92
C THR A 198 -10.27 10.56 -8.37
N GLY A 199 -10.50 11.79 -7.92
CA GLY A 199 -11.79 12.47 -8.00
C GLY A 199 -12.85 11.91 -7.04
N TYR A 200 -12.45 11.03 -6.09
CA TYR A 200 -13.36 10.44 -5.11
C TYR A 200 -13.59 11.37 -3.94
N LYS A 201 -14.82 11.42 -3.46
CA LYS A 201 -15.19 12.23 -2.29
C LYS A 201 -14.77 11.53 -1.00
N ILE A 202 -14.30 12.29 -0.02
CA ILE A 202 -14.07 11.79 1.33
C ILE A 202 -15.45 11.60 2.00
N ALA A 203 -15.82 10.37 2.34
CA ALA A 203 -17.15 10.03 2.82
C ALA A 203 -17.48 10.67 4.19
N ASN A 204 -16.47 10.78 5.04
CA ASN A 204 -16.63 11.36 6.38
C ASN A 204 -15.28 11.90 6.86
N ARG A 205 -15.25 13.11 7.44
CA ARG A 205 -14.04 13.69 8.03
C ARG A 205 -13.83 13.20 9.47
N LYS A 206 -13.89 11.89 9.67
CA LYS A 206 -13.53 11.23 10.93
C LYS A 206 -12.44 10.22 10.65
N LEU A 207 -11.51 10.10 11.57
CA LEU A 207 -10.58 8.96 11.57
C LEU A 207 -11.37 7.66 11.77
N ALA A 208 -10.87 6.56 11.23
CA ALA A 208 -11.41 5.26 11.59
C ALA A 208 -11.23 5.06 13.10
N ASP A 209 -12.30 4.64 13.76
CA ASP A 209 -12.25 4.41 15.20
C ASP A 209 -11.12 3.43 15.52
N HIS A 210 -10.19 3.87 16.36
CA HIS A 210 -9.33 2.94 17.07
C HIS A 210 -10.27 2.19 18.01
N ILE A 211 -10.63 0.98 17.66
CA ILE A 211 -11.28 0.08 18.62
C ILE A 211 -10.25 -0.11 19.73
N GLU A 212 -10.56 0.45 20.89
CA GLU A 212 -9.80 0.36 22.14
C GLU A 212 -9.56 -1.10 22.56
#